data_7450bfd97c8642f82104cdfc4a9054c8
#
_entry.id   7450bfd97c8642f82104cdfc4a9054c8
#
_cell.length_a   1.000
_cell.length_b   1.000
_cell.length_c   1.000
_cell.angle_alpha   90.00
_cell.angle_beta   90.00
_cell.angle_gamma   90.00
#
_symmetry.space_group_name_H-M   'P 1'
#
loop_
_entity.id
_entity.type
_entity.pdbx_description
1 polymer ?
#
loop_
_entity_poly.entity_id
_entity_poly.type
_entity_poly.pdbx_seq_one_letter_code
_entity_poly.pdbx_strand_id
1 'polypeptide(L)'
;MFDINTAVGHWPFRRIPNQTPAELRALLEGAGIDGAAVANTNGLFYKNCHDANLELAEWLAPHADFFVGVATLNPLYAAWERDLRTCSEELGFRALRLVPQYHDYALGCGESIAIARLAAQVDLPLLIPHRVVDVRQHHWLDTERVIGVDEIGALCRAVPEARVIACEGGFSAGALLDRDGSPRYPGLYLESSRVAIDGFSEEFAAERIAFGTGAPFKQIRPAQLKVEVADLESESRERICGKNGRELQGLA
;
A
#
# COMPACT_ATOMS: atom_id res chain seq x y z
N MET A 1 -10.37 -5.32 12.41
CA MET A 1 -9.08 -4.77 11.89
C MET A 1 -9.27 -4.39 10.42
N PHE A 2 -8.60 -3.33 9.93
CA PHE A 2 -8.65 -2.96 8.52
C PHE A 2 -7.25 -3.08 7.88
N ASP A 3 -7.13 -3.84 6.80
CA ASP A 3 -5.86 -4.13 6.12
C ASP A 3 -5.68 -3.19 4.91
N ILE A 4 -4.64 -2.33 4.95
CA ILE A 4 -4.41 -1.35 3.86
C ILE A 4 -3.64 -1.90 2.68
N ASN A 5 -3.12 -3.14 2.74
CA ASN A 5 -2.22 -3.67 1.71
C ASN A 5 -2.50 -5.14 1.42
N THR A 6 -3.45 -5.38 0.52
CA THR A 6 -3.76 -6.72 0.00
C THR A 6 -3.79 -6.72 -1.52
N ALA A 7 -3.83 -7.91 -2.12
CA ALA A 7 -3.90 -8.06 -3.56
C ALA A 7 -4.74 -9.27 -4.00
N VAL A 8 -5.33 -9.16 -5.18
CA VAL A 8 -5.97 -10.26 -5.92
C VAL A 8 -5.39 -10.33 -7.33
N GLY A 9 -5.73 -11.36 -8.09
CA GLY A 9 -5.25 -11.53 -9.46
C GLY A 9 -4.08 -12.50 -9.58
N HIS A 10 -3.67 -12.74 -10.82
CA HIS A 10 -2.70 -13.78 -11.14
C HIS A 10 -1.25 -13.33 -10.88
N TRP A 11 -0.46 -14.21 -10.21
CA TRP A 11 0.98 -14.06 -10.08
C TRP A 11 1.69 -15.02 -11.02
N PRO A 12 2.44 -14.54 -12.03
CA PRO A 12 2.95 -15.41 -13.10
C PRO A 12 4.13 -16.31 -12.68
N PHE A 13 4.83 -15.95 -11.59
CA PHE A 13 6.10 -16.63 -11.24
C PHE A 13 5.92 -17.85 -10.33
N ARG A 14 4.78 -17.98 -9.65
CA ARG A 14 4.42 -19.15 -8.84
C ARG A 14 2.95 -19.15 -8.49
N ARG A 15 2.40 -20.34 -8.21
CA ARG A 15 1.03 -20.42 -7.69
C ARG A 15 0.95 -19.79 -6.29
N ILE A 16 0.05 -18.83 -6.13
CA ILE A 16 -0.32 -18.23 -4.85
C ILE A 16 -1.76 -18.64 -4.57
N PRO A 17 -2.11 -19.09 -3.36
CA PRO A 17 -3.50 -19.32 -2.97
C PRO A 17 -4.24 -17.99 -2.77
N ASN A 18 -5.59 -18.04 -2.73
CA ASN A 18 -6.45 -16.90 -2.39
C ASN A 18 -6.29 -15.69 -3.34
N GLN A 19 -6.28 -15.96 -4.66
CA GLN A 19 -6.09 -14.94 -5.69
C GLN A 19 -7.39 -14.25 -6.13
N THR A 20 -8.54 -14.76 -5.73
CA THR A 20 -9.84 -14.17 -6.02
C THR A 20 -10.36 -13.36 -4.83
N PRO A 21 -11.24 -12.35 -5.04
CA PRO A 21 -11.82 -11.59 -3.92
C PRO A 21 -12.55 -12.48 -2.91
N ALA A 22 -13.30 -13.48 -3.35
CA ALA A 22 -14.01 -14.38 -2.44
C ALA A 22 -13.06 -15.21 -1.56
N GLU A 23 -11.99 -15.75 -2.14
CA GLU A 23 -10.97 -16.51 -1.38
C GLU A 23 -10.19 -15.61 -0.43
N LEU A 24 -9.81 -14.40 -0.89
CA LEU A 24 -9.10 -13.42 -0.06
C LEU A 24 -10.00 -12.97 1.11
N ARG A 25 -11.28 -12.66 0.85
CA ARG A 25 -12.24 -12.31 1.89
C ARG A 25 -12.34 -13.38 2.97
N ALA A 26 -12.54 -14.63 2.57
CA ALA A 26 -12.63 -15.75 3.52
C ALA A 26 -11.35 -15.89 4.36
N LEU A 27 -10.17 -15.68 3.75
CA LEU A 27 -8.88 -15.69 4.46
C LEU A 27 -8.80 -14.56 5.49
N LEU A 28 -9.19 -13.34 5.12
CA LEU A 28 -9.12 -12.16 5.98
C LEU A 28 -10.15 -12.23 7.12
N GLU A 29 -11.39 -12.60 6.83
CA GLU A 29 -12.45 -12.80 7.85
C GLU A 29 -12.04 -13.88 8.84
N GLY A 30 -11.46 -14.99 8.39
CA GLY A 30 -10.91 -16.03 9.24
C GLY A 30 -9.78 -15.57 10.16
N ALA A 31 -9.12 -14.46 9.84
CA ALA A 31 -8.10 -13.82 10.66
C ALA A 31 -8.64 -12.63 11.49
N GLY A 32 -9.96 -12.38 11.52
CA GLY A 32 -10.58 -11.30 12.29
C GLY A 32 -10.38 -9.91 11.65
N ILE A 33 -10.13 -9.84 10.34
CA ILE A 33 -10.06 -8.60 9.57
C ILE A 33 -11.46 -8.36 8.99
N ASP A 34 -11.98 -7.15 9.15
CA ASP A 34 -13.35 -6.75 8.82
C ASP A 34 -13.45 -5.82 7.60
N GLY A 35 -12.33 -5.55 6.94
CA GLY A 35 -12.26 -4.79 5.70
C GLY A 35 -10.83 -4.66 5.21
N ALA A 36 -10.67 -4.47 3.90
CA ALA A 36 -9.35 -4.33 3.32
C ALA A 36 -9.32 -3.48 2.05
N ALA A 37 -8.18 -2.82 1.84
CA ALA A 37 -7.81 -2.21 0.57
C ALA A 37 -7.12 -3.25 -0.31
N VAL A 38 -7.54 -3.36 -1.56
CA VAL A 38 -7.08 -4.42 -2.46
C VAL A 38 -6.69 -3.89 -3.83
N ALA A 39 -5.51 -4.29 -4.32
CA ALA A 39 -5.02 -4.00 -5.66
C ALA A 39 -5.09 -5.23 -6.57
N ASN A 40 -5.20 -5.01 -7.88
CA ASN A 40 -5.08 -6.09 -8.85
C ASN A 40 -3.61 -6.31 -9.24
N THR A 41 -3.10 -7.51 -9.01
CA THR A 41 -1.73 -7.92 -9.35
C THR A 41 -1.46 -7.84 -10.86
N ASN A 42 -2.49 -8.04 -11.71
CA ASN A 42 -2.36 -7.94 -13.16
C ASN A 42 -1.87 -6.54 -13.60
N GLY A 43 -2.17 -5.49 -12.81
CA GLY A 43 -1.71 -4.13 -13.08
C GLY A 43 -0.19 -3.95 -13.06
N LEU A 44 0.58 -4.90 -12.48
CA LEU A 44 2.04 -4.89 -12.52
C LEU A 44 2.57 -5.30 -13.91
N PHE A 45 1.79 -6.07 -14.67
CA PHE A 45 2.24 -6.74 -15.90
C PHE A 45 1.51 -6.27 -17.16
N TYR A 46 0.32 -5.69 -17.02
CA TYR A 46 -0.42 -5.17 -18.16
C TYR A 46 0.27 -3.93 -18.73
N LYS A 47 0.33 -3.86 -20.06
CA LYS A 47 0.85 -2.68 -20.75
C LYS A 47 0.02 -1.43 -20.40
N ASN A 48 -1.30 -1.57 -20.39
CA ASN A 48 -2.23 -0.58 -19.86
C ASN A 48 -2.70 -1.03 -18.48
N CYS A 49 -2.16 -0.43 -17.43
CA CYS A 49 -2.52 -0.79 -16.05
C CYS A 49 -3.99 -0.51 -15.74
N HIS A 50 -4.63 0.42 -16.46
CA HIS A 50 -6.03 0.77 -16.24
C HIS A 50 -6.98 -0.39 -16.55
N ASP A 51 -6.64 -1.27 -17.49
CA ASP A 51 -7.43 -2.47 -17.77
C ASP A 51 -7.55 -3.37 -16.53
N ALA A 52 -6.47 -3.48 -15.74
CA ALA A 52 -6.51 -4.21 -14.48
C ALA A 52 -7.33 -3.49 -13.38
N ASN A 53 -7.45 -2.16 -13.44
CA ASN A 53 -8.34 -1.42 -12.53
C ASN A 53 -9.82 -1.65 -12.89
N LEU A 54 -10.15 -1.73 -14.17
CA LEU A 54 -11.51 -2.06 -14.62
C LEU A 54 -11.90 -3.50 -14.21
N GLU A 55 -11.00 -4.48 -14.43
CA GLU A 55 -11.19 -5.84 -13.93
C GLU A 55 -11.42 -5.85 -12.41
N LEU A 56 -10.61 -5.11 -11.66
CA LEU A 56 -10.73 -5.04 -10.21
C LEU A 56 -12.10 -4.51 -9.78
N ALA A 57 -12.57 -3.44 -10.41
CA ALA A 57 -13.89 -2.86 -10.11
C ALA A 57 -15.02 -3.88 -10.30
N GLU A 58 -14.98 -4.63 -11.40
CA GLU A 58 -15.95 -5.71 -11.66
C GLU A 58 -15.85 -6.82 -10.60
N TRP A 59 -14.64 -7.24 -10.25
CA TRP A 59 -14.42 -8.31 -9.27
C TRP A 59 -14.83 -7.91 -7.86
N LEU A 60 -14.70 -6.63 -7.50
CA LEU A 60 -15.04 -6.13 -6.16
C LEU A 60 -16.52 -5.80 -6.00
N ALA A 61 -17.28 -5.60 -7.07
CA ALA A 61 -18.69 -5.23 -6.99
C ALA A 61 -19.53 -6.13 -6.06
N PRO A 62 -19.36 -7.49 -6.07
CA PRO A 62 -20.06 -8.37 -5.13
C PRO A 62 -19.53 -8.31 -3.68
N HIS A 63 -18.45 -7.61 -3.42
CA HIS A 63 -17.73 -7.54 -2.13
C HIS A 63 -17.49 -6.12 -1.67
N ALA A 64 -18.27 -5.15 -2.16
CA ALA A 64 -18.10 -3.72 -1.86
C ALA A 64 -18.39 -3.36 -0.38
N ASP A 65 -19.02 -4.26 0.35
CA ASP A 65 -19.23 -4.18 1.80
C ASP A 65 -17.93 -4.44 2.61
N PHE A 66 -16.94 -5.07 1.98
CA PHE A 66 -15.70 -5.50 2.64
C PHE A 66 -14.43 -4.88 2.03
N PHE A 67 -14.37 -4.77 0.71
CA PHE A 67 -13.20 -4.26 0.01
C PHE A 67 -13.36 -2.85 -0.51
N VAL A 68 -12.24 -2.11 -0.49
CA VAL A 68 -12.07 -0.89 -1.26
C VAL A 68 -10.95 -1.08 -2.29
N GLY A 69 -11.14 -0.57 -3.50
CA GLY A 69 -10.18 -0.71 -4.58
C GLY A 69 -8.98 0.20 -4.42
N VAL A 70 -7.81 -0.33 -4.79
CA VAL A 70 -6.54 0.41 -4.94
C VAL A 70 -6.18 0.41 -6.41
N ALA A 71 -6.14 1.58 -7.04
CA ALA A 71 -5.72 1.72 -8.43
C ALA A 71 -4.24 1.37 -8.59
N THR A 72 -3.86 0.80 -9.73
CA THR A 72 -2.46 0.68 -10.15
C THR A 72 -2.30 1.42 -11.47
N LEU A 73 -1.39 2.40 -11.53
CA LEU A 73 -1.12 3.17 -12.74
C LEU A 73 0.37 3.32 -12.99
N ASN A 74 0.72 3.44 -14.27
CA ASN A 74 2.06 3.77 -14.72
C ASN A 74 2.10 5.24 -15.18
N PRO A 75 2.84 6.14 -14.51
CA PRO A 75 2.89 7.55 -14.89
C PRO A 75 3.55 7.82 -16.24
N LEU A 76 4.28 6.84 -16.80
CA LEU A 76 4.84 6.93 -18.14
C LEU A 76 3.86 6.53 -19.25
N TYR A 77 2.71 5.96 -18.91
CA TYR A 77 1.70 5.56 -19.89
C TYR A 77 0.77 6.70 -20.24
N ALA A 78 0.43 6.83 -21.53
CA ALA A 78 -0.45 7.91 -21.99
C ALA A 78 -1.82 7.88 -21.32
N ALA A 79 -2.38 9.07 -21.05
CA ALA A 79 -3.71 9.26 -20.44
C ALA A 79 -3.86 8.82 -18.98
N TRP A 80 -2.77 8.61 -18.25
CA TRP A 80 -2.83 8.21 -16.82
C TRP A 80 -3.60 9.22 -15.96
N GLU A 81 -3.61 10.52 -16.32
CA GLU A 81 -4.36 11.56 -15.60
C GLU A 81 -5.88 11.30 -15.66
N ARG A 82 -6.38 10.97 -16.86
CA ARG A 82 -7.78 10.59 -17.04
C ARG A 82 -8.10 9.32 -16.27
N ASP A 83 -7.23 8.32 -16.39
CA ASP A 83 -7.43 7.02 -15.79
C ASP A 83 -7.41 7.10 -14.25
N LEU A 84 -6.57 8.00 -13.67
CA LEU A 84 -6.59 8.28 -12.23
C LEU A 84 -7.92 8.90 -11.78
N ARG A 85 -8.46 9.87 -12.53
CA ARG A 85 -9.76 10.45 -12.23
C ARG A 85 -10.88 9.42 -12.34
N THR A 86 -10.90 8.61 -13.38
CA THR A 86 -11.86 7.51 -13.53
C THR A 86 -11.78 6.57 -12.32
N CYS A 87 -10.59 6.17 -11.87
CA CYS A 87 -10.43 5.32 -10.68
C CYS A 87 -11.02 5.97 -9.42
N SER A 88 -10.77 7.25 -9.20
CA SER A 88 -11.24 7.98 -8.02
C SER A 88 -12.75 8.30 -8.07
N GLU A 89 -13.20 8.89 -9.19
CA GLU A 89 -14.51 9.52 -9.30
C GLU A 89 -15.60 8.52 -9.76
N GLU A 90 -15.27 7.58 -10.65
CA GLU A 90 -16.24 6.65 -11.24
C GLU A 90 -16.18 5.25 -10.60
N LEU A 91 -14.96 4.71 -10.38
CA LEU A 91 -14.77 3.39 -9.78
C LEU A 91 -14.75 3.41 -8.24
N GLY A 92 -14.68 4.59 -7.63
CA GLY A 92 -14.71 4.76 -6.18
C GLY A 92 -13.48 4.19 -5.46
N PHE A 93 -12.34 4.08 -6.14
CA PHE A 93 -11.10 3.59 -5.53
C PHE A 93 -10.57 4.60 -4.50
N ARG A 94 -9.89 4.09 -3.46
CA ARG A 94 -9.51 4.87 -2.27
C ARG A 94 -8.02 5.01 -2.06
N ALA A 95 -7.21 4.49 -2.98
CA ALA A 95 -5.76 4.68 -2.99
C ALA A 95 -5.19 4.44 -4.39
N LEU A 96 -3.96 4.91 -4.61
CA LEU A 96 -3.17 4.65 -5.81
C LEU A 96 -1.90 3.89 -5.45
N ARG A 97 -1.66 2.75 -6.09
CA ARG A 97 -0.43 1.99 -5.96
C ARG A 97 0.54 2.35 -7.08
N LEU A 98 1.75 2.75 -6.73
CA LEU A 98 2.85 2.98 -7.65
C LEU A 98 3.88 1.85 -7.48
N VAL A 99 4.28 1.24 -8.61
CA VAL A 99 5.21 0.09 -8.64
C VAL A 99 6.40 0.35 -9.57
N PRO A 100 7.28 1.30 -9.23
CA PRO A 100 8.39 1.73 -10.08
C PRO A 100 9.29 0.58 -10.54
N GLN A 101 9.42 -0.46 -9.70
CA GLN A 101 10.23 -1.63 -9.98
C GLN A 101 9.69 -2.52 -11.10
N TYR A 102 8.38 -2.46 -11.39
CA TYR A 102 7.75 -3.22 -12.48
C TYR A 102 7.50 -2.36 -13.72
N HIS A 103 7.32 -1.06 -13.54
CA HIS A 103 7.01 -0.12 -14.61
C HIS A 103 8.22 0.67 -15.10
N ASP A 104 9.41 0.35 -14.57
CA ASP A 104 10.73 0.89 -14.98
C ASP A 104 10.83 2.41 -14.99
N TYR A 105 10.48 3.06 -13.88
CA TYR A 105 10.67 4.49 -13.69
C TYR A 105 11.26 4.82 -12.32
N ALA A 106 11.76 6.04 -12.15
CA ALA A 106 12.26 6.55 -10.86
C ALA A 106 11.15 7.36 -10.15
N LEU A 107 11.02 7.20 -8.83
CA LEU A 107 10.08 8.01 -8.04
C LEU A 107 10.39 9.52 -8.08
N GLY A 108 11.62 9.91 -8.39
CA GLY A 108 12.01 11.31 -8.55
C GLY A 108 11.82 11.88 -9.95
N CYS A 109 11.30 11.14 -10.93
CA CYS A 109 11.06 11.68 -12.27
C CYS A 109 9.85 12.62 -12.28
N GLY A 110 9.76 13.47 -13.31
CA GLY A 110 8.69 14.46 -13.44
C GLY A 110 7.30 13.86 -13.46
N GLU A 111 7.15 12.73 -14.12
CA GLU A 111 5.89 11.98 -14.27
C GLU A 111 5.43 11.41 -12.91
N SER A 112 6.35 10.87 -12.11
CA SER A 112 6.03 10.39 -10.75
C SER A 112 5.59 11.52 -9.83
N ILE A 113 6.24 12.69 -9.93
CA ILE A 113 5.86 13.88 -9.19
C ILE A 113 4.48 14.39 -9.66
N ALA A 114 4.21 14.34 -10.96
CA ALA A 114 2.93 14.78 -11.53
C ALA A 114 1.76 13.89 -11.05
N ILE A 115 1.93 12.56 -11.13
CA ILE A 115 0.88 11.65 -10.65
C ILE A 115 0.66 11.75 -9.14
N ALA A 116 1.71 11.96 -8.35
CA ALA A 116 1.60 12.15 -6.90
C ALA A 116 0.85 13.44 -6.54
N ARG A 117 1.08 14.54 -7.28
CA ARG A 117 0.32 15.79 -7.11
C ARG A 117 -1.16 15.62 -7.47
N LEU A 118 -1.45 14.95 -8.58
CA LEU A 118 -2.84 14.69 -8.94
C LEU A 118 -3.53 13.77 -7.93
N ALA A 119 -2.85 12.74 -7.44
CA ALA A 119 -3.38 11.86 -6.40
C ALA A 119 -3.73 12.64 -5.11
N ALA A 120 -2.84 13.57 -4.69
CA ALA A 120 -3.13 14.45 -3.55
C ALA A 120 -4.33 15.36 -3.80
N GLN A 121 -4.50 15.90 -5.02
CA GLN A 121 -5.65 16.75 -5.39
C GLN A 121 -6.99 16.01 -5.36
N VAL A 122 -7.00 14.71 -5.69
CA VAL A 122 -8.19 13.85 -5.64
C VAL A 122 -8.28 13.02 -4.36
N ASP A 123 -7.50 13.39 -3.33
CA ASP A 123 -7.49 12.80 -2.00
C ASP A 123 -7.14 11.30 -1.95
N LEU A 124 -6.34 10.81 -2.87
CA LEU A 124 -5.85 9.44 -2.89
C LEU A 124 -4.45 9.31 -2.25
N PRO A 125 -4.27 8.52 -1.18
CA PRO A 125 -2.95 8.18 -0.68
C PRO A 125 -2.21 7.28 -1.68
N LEU A 126 -0.88 7.37 -1.66
CA LEU A 126 0.01 6.56 -2.50
C LEU A 126 0.54 5.36 -1.72
N LEU A 127 0.31 4.16 -2.21
CA LEU A 127 0.95 2.94 -1.69
C LEU A 127 2.18 2.62 -2.54
N ILE A 128 3.34 2.64 -1.92
CA ILE A 128 4.62 2.37 -2.60
C ILE A 128 5.29 1.17 -1.93
N PRO A 129 5.26 -0.03 -2.55
CA PRO A 129 5.92 -1.19 -2.00
C PRO A 129 7.43 -1.09 -2.17
N HIS A 130 8.16 -1.30 -1.09
CA HIS A 130 9.61 -1.51 -1.15
C HIS A 130 9.95 -2.69 -2.06
N ARG A 131 9.18 -3.77 -1.95
CA ARG A 131 9.14 -4.94 -2.85
C ARG A 131 7.79 -5.62 -2.74
N VAL A 132 7.36 -6.31 -3.77
CA VAL A 132 6.08 -7.05 -3.74
C VAL A 132 6.25 -8.44 -3.13
N VAL A 133 7.36 -9.13 -3.47
CA VAL A 133 7.63 -10.50 -3.01
C VAL A 133 8.84 -10.54 -2.10
N ASP A 134 8.85 -11.42 -1.12
CA ASP A 134 10.01 -11.66 -0.26
C ASP A 134 11.18 -12.23 -1.07
N VAL A 135 12.39 -11.74 -0.83
CA VAL A 135 13.60 -12.17 -1.54
C VAL A 135 13.82 -13.69 -1.52
N ARG A 136 13.37 -14.37 -0.45
CA ARG A 136 13.47 -15.82 -0.32
C ARG A 136 12.51 -16.59 -1.22
N GLN A 137 11.51 -15.90 -1.79
CA GLN A 137 10.47 -16.45 -2.67
C GLN A 137 10.56 -15.84 -4.08
N HIS A 138 11.62 -15.09 -4.33
CA HIS A 138 11.87 -14.43 -5.59
C HIS A 138 12.14 -15.47 -6.70
N HIS A 139 11.58 -15.22 -7.87
CA HIS A 139 11.82 -16.01 -9.07
C HIS A 139 12.86 -15.28 -9.94
N TRP A 140 13.74 -15.99 -10.60
CA TRP A 140 14.84 -15.41 -11.38
C TRP A 140 14.38 -14.52 -12.57
N LEU A 141 13.14 -14.65 -13.02
CA LEU A 141 12.51 -13.78 -14.02
C LEU A 141 11.80 -12.54 -13.41
N ASP A 142 11.66 -12.47 -12.10
CA ASP A 142 11.06 -11.34 -11.42
C ASP A 142 12.07 -10.20 -11.25
N THR A 143 11.61 -8.98 -10.99
CA THR A 143 12.51 -7.85 -10.77
C THR A 143 13.21 -7.95 -9.43
N GLU A 144 14.53 -7.70 -9.42
CA GLU A 144 15.32 -7.60 -8.18
C GLU A 144 15.32 -6.18 -7.59
N ARG A 145 14.81 -5.20 -8.33
CA ARG A 145 14.79 -3.80 -7.89
C ARG A 145 13.94 -3.65 -6.64
N VAL A 146 14.49 -2.94 -5.67
CA VAL A 146 13.78 -2.52 -4.46
C VAL A 146 13.72 -1.00 -4.39
N ILE A 147 12.65 -0.47 -3.80
CA ILE A 147 12.47 0.98 -3.62
C ILE A 147 12.94 1.35 -2.22
N GLY A 148 14.00 2.13 -2.14
CA GLY A 148 14.58 2.57 -0.87
C GLY A 148 13.78 3.70 -0.21
N VAL A 149 14.00 3.86 1.10
CA VAL A 149 13.38 4.97 1.85
C VAL A 149 13.78 6.34 1.31
N ASP A 150 15.00 6.48 0.80
CA ASP A 150 15.48 7.75 0.24
C ASP A 150 14.76 8.14 -1.05
N GLU A 151 14.41 7.15 -1.90
CA GLU A 151 13.60 7.37 -3.09
C GLU A 151 12.18 7.80 -2.71
N ILE A 152 11.55 7.11 -1.74
CA ILE A 152 10.23 7.46 -1.22
C ILE A 152 10.27 8.86 -0.58
N GLY A 153 11.28 9.12 0.23
CA GLY A 153 11.47 10.40 0.89
C GLY A 153 11.73 11.55 -0.09
N ALA A 154 12.39 11.29 -1.22
CA ALA A 154 12.54 12.30 -2.28
C ALA A 154 11.18 12.69 -2.88
N LEU A 155 10.29 11.72 -3.10
CA LEU A 155 8.91 11.99 -3.54
C LEU A 155 8.13 12.79 -2.49
N CYS A 156 8.20 12.41 -1.21
CA CYS A 156 7.55 13.15 -0.12
C CYS A 156 8.01 14.62 -0.04
N ARG A 157 9.30 14.88 -0.26
CA ARG A 157 9.82 16.26 -0.30
C ARG A 157 9.37 17.03 -1.54
N ALA A 158 9.24 16.36 -2.69
CA ALA A 158 8.80 16.99 -3.94
C ALA A 158 7.29 17.28 -3.97
N VAL A 159 6.50 16.52 -3.18
CA VAL A 159 5.04 16.65 -3.07
C VAL A 159 4.64 16.51 -1.59
N PRO A 160 4.88 17.55 -0.76
CA PRO A 160 4.64 17.49 0.68
C PRO A 160 3.18 17.26 1.07
N GLU A 161 2.24 17.63 0.17
CA GLU A 161 0.80 17.42 0.33
C GLU A 161 0.35 15.98 0.11
N ALA A 162 1.19 15.14 -0.51
CA ALA A 162 0.85 13.74 -0.75
C ALA A 162 0.98 12.91 0.53
N ARG A 163 0.00 12.05 0.77
CA ARG A 163 0.07 10.99 1.78
C ARG A 163 0.70 9.77 1.13
N VAL A 164 1.90 9.42 1.55
CA VAL A 164 2.66 8.30 1.00
C VAL A 164 2.78 7.19 2.03
N ILE A 165 2.32 6.00 1.70
CA ILE A 165 2.39 4.82 2.56
C ILE A 165 3.48 3.91 2.00
N ALA A 166 4.58 3.78 2.73
CA ALA A 166 5.64 2.83 2.40
C ALA A 166 5.22 1.43 2.85
N CYS A 167 4.99 0.56 1.87
CA CYS A 167 4.56 -0.81 2.10
C CYS A 167 5.72 -1.79 1.99
N GLU A 168 5.65 -2.90 2.71
CA GLU A 168 6.56 -4.05 2.55
C GLU A 168 8.04 -3.74 2.86
N GLY A 169 8.34 -2.62 3.51
CA GLY A 169 9.69 -2.16 3.85
C GLY A 169 10.05 -2.39 5.31
N GLY A 170 11.25 -2.90 5.57
CA GLY A 170 11.83 -3.03 6.91
C GLY A 170 12.54 -1.74 7.34
N PHE A 171 11.84 -0.61 7.33
CA PHE A 171 12.42 0.68 7.69
C PHE A 171 12.58 0.82 9.20
N SER A 172 13.69 1.42 9.63
CA SER A 172 13.98 1.70 11.03
C SER A 172 13.69 3.16 11.39
N ALA A 173 13.46 3.43 12.67
CA ALA A 173 13.30 4.78 13.18
C ALA A 173 14.45 5.71 12.77
N GLY A 174 15.70 5.24 12.81
CA GLY A 174 16.87 6.03 12.40
C GLY A 174 16.89 6.45 10.93
N ALA A 175 16.14 5.77 10.06
CA ALA A 175 15.98 6.16 8.66
C ALA A 175 14.84 7.19 8.45
N LEU A 176 13.88 7.25 9.37
CA LEU A 176 12.62 7.98 9.23
C LEU A 176 12.46 9.17 10.15
N LEU A 177 13.26 9.23 11.22
CA LEU A 177 13.23 10.32 12.20
C LEU A 177 14.48 11.18 12.08
N ASP A 178 14.31 12.46 12.33
CA ASP A 178 15.40 13.39 12.53
C ASP A 178 15.93 13.29 13.98
N ARG A 179 17.01 14.01 14.29
CA ARG A 179 17.69 13.91 15.61
C ARG A 179 16.82 14.37 16.79
N ASP A 180 15.83 15.19 16.53
CA ASP A 180 14.86 15.69 17.53
C ASP A 180 13.64 14.77 17.68
N GLY A 181 13.59 13.64 16.95
CA GLY A 181 12.49 12.68 16.95
C GLY A 181 11.33 13.02 16.02
N SER A 182 11.40 14.16 15.32
CA SER A 182 10.37 14.53 14.34
C SER A 182 10.43 13.67 13.08
N PRO A 183 9.31 13.48 12.39
CA PRO A 183 9.29 12.76 11.12
C PRO A 183 10.12 13.48 10.05
N ARG A 184 11.14 12.81 9.51
CA ARG A 184 11.99 13.33 8.42
C ARG A 184 11.20 13.60 7.14
N TYR A 185 10.11 12.89 6.95
CA TYR A 185 9.21 12.98 5.80
C TYR A 185 7.76 13.11 6.29
N PRO A 186 7.24 14.35 6.49
CA PRO A 186 5.94 14.57 7.13
C PRO A 186 4.75 13.87 6.47
N GLY A 187 4.77 13.72 5.13
CA GLY A 187 3.73 12.99 4.37
C GLY A 187 3.88 11.47 4.35
N LEU A 188 4.93 10.91 5.01
CA LEU A 188 5.20 9.48 5.00
C LEU A 188 4.50 8.75 6.14
N TYR A 189 3.82 7.67 5.77
CA TYR A 189 3.20 6.66 6.64
C TYR A 189 3.83 5.30 6.37
N LEU A 190 3.69 4.37 7.30
CA LEU A 190 4.26 3.03 7.20
C LEU A 190 3.15 1.98 7.25
N GLU A 191 3.30 0.96 6.43
CA GLU A 191 2.52 -0.27 6.55
C GLU A 191 3.23 -1.26 7.49
N SER A 192 2.48 -1.88 8.41
CA SER A 192 3.03 -2.60 9.57
C SER A 192 3.71 -3.94 9.29
N SER A 193 3.51 -4.58 8.10
CA SER A 193 3.90 -6.00 7.91
C SER A 193 5.39 -6.27 8.16
N ARG A 194 6.26 -5.28 7.90
CA ARG A 194 7.72 -5.42 8.06
C ARG A 194 8.37 -4.41 9.00
N VAL A 195 7.61 -3.48 9.53
CA VAL A 195 8.10 -2.47 10.46
C VAL A 195 8.29 -3.07 11.85
N ALA A 196 9.39 -2.76 12.51
CA ALA A 196 9.59 -3.05 13.94
C ALA A 196 8.95 -1.90 14.74
N ILE A 197 7.72 -2.08 15.19
CA ILE A 197 6.91 -1.04 15.86
C ILE A 197 7.62 -0.51 17.11
N ASP A 198 8.24 -1.39 17.89
CA ASP A 198 8.99 -1.05 19.11
C ASP A 198 10.20 -0.11 18.88
N GLY A 199 10.57 0.11 17.63
CA GLY A 199 11.63 1.04 17.24
C GLY A 199 11.18 2.51 17.19
N PHE A 200 9.88 2.80 17.34
CA PHE A 200 9.29 4.13 17.25
C PHE A 200 8.70 4.58 18.57
N SER A 201 8.57 5.91 18.78
CA SER A 201 7.76 6.42 19.89
C SER A 201 6.30 6.00 19.71
N GLU A 202 5.57 5.91 20.81
CA GLU A 202 4.15 5.57 20.77
C GLU A 202 3.34 6.56 19.93
N GLU A 203 3.61 7.86 20.07
CA GLU A 203 2.97 8.92 19.29
C GLU A 203 3.20 8.70 17.78
N PHE A 204 4.45 8.48 17.36
CA PHE A 204 4.76 8.21 15.96
C PHE A 204 4.03 6.95 15.47
N ALA A 205 4.07 5.86 16.25
CA ALA A 205 3.43 4.60 15.88
C ALA A 205 1.92 4.78 15.72
N ALA A 206 1.26 5.44 16.69
CA ALA A 206 -0.17 5.71 16.68
C ALA A 206 -0.62 6.60 15.51
N GLU A 207 0.21 7.54 15.07
CA GLU A 207 -0.16 8.49 14.02
C GLU A 207 0.26 8.05 12.61
N ARG A 208 1.34 7.28 12.49
CA ARG A 208 2.03 7.07 11.20
C ARG A 208 2.10 5.64 10.75
N ILE A 209 1.66 4.67 11.56
CA ILE A 209 1.64 3.26 11.17
C ILE A 209 0.20 2.82 10.95
N ALA A 210 -0.05 2.15 9.83
CA ALA A 210 -1.33 1.53 9.53
C ALA A 210 -1.14 0.02 9.34
N PHE A 211 -2.12 -0.77 9.77
CA PHE A 211 -2.07 -2.22 9.66
C PHE A 211 -2.16 -2.65 8.20
N GLY A 212 -1.27 -3.54 7.80
CA GLY A 212 -1.28 -4.19 6.50
C GLY A 212 -0.55 -5.53 6.56
N THR A 213 -0.95 -6.47 5.74
CA THR A 213 -0.41 -7.84 5.77
C THR A 213 0.44 -8.19 4.57
N GLY A 214 0.14 -7.59 3.40
CA GLY A 214 0.67 -8.04 2.12
C GLY A 214 0.07 -9.37 1.65
N ALA A 215 -1.13 -9.73 2.14
CA ALA A 215 -1.85 -10.92 1.70
C ALA A 215 -2.28 -10.81 0.22
N PRO A 216 -2.27 -11.91 -0.54
CA PRO A 216 -1.96 -13.29 -0.20
C PRO A 216 -0.48 -13.66 -0.35
N PHE A 217 0.41 -12.70 -0.70
CA PHE A 217 1.85 -12.95 -0.86
C PHE A 217 2.53 -13.34 0.45
N LYS A 218 2.00 -12.87 1.56
CA LYS A 218 2.49 -13.11 2.92
C LYS A 218 1.41 -13.71 3.80
N GLN A 219 1.84 -14.34 4.87
CA GLN A 219 0.96 -14.82 5.93
C GLN A 219 0.49 -13.65 6.80
N ILE A 220 -0.77 -13.66 7.20
CA ILE A 220 -1.42 -12.60 8.00
C ILE A 220 -0.88 -12.58 9.43
N ARG A 221 -0.75 -13.76 10.05
CA ARG A 221 -0.43 -13.88 11.47
C ARG A 221 0.83 -13.16 11.94
N PRO A 222 1.96 -13.14 11.20
CA PRO A 222 3.13 -12.36 11.59
C PRO A 222 2.87 -10.85 11.70
N ALA A 223 2.02 -10.28 10.82
CA ALA A 223 1.67 -8.86 10.90
C ALA A 223 0.81 -8.56 12.14
N GLN A 224 -0.17 -9.43 12.43
CA GLN A 224 -0.99 -9.30 13.64
C GLN A 224 -0.15 -9.39 14.90
N LEU A 225 0.73 -10.42 14.99
CA LEU A 225 1.56 -10.65 16.15
C LEU A 225 2.44 -9.45 16.50
N LYS A 226 2.99 -8.76 15.50
CA LYS A 226 3.80 -7.55 15.73
C LYS A 226 3.02 -6.46 16.47
N VAL A 227 1.77 -6.23 16.11
CA VAL A 227 0.93 -5.23 16.79
C VAL A 227 0.49 -5.73 18.17
N GLU A 228 0.23 -7.03 18.30
CA GLU A 228 -0.18 -7.64 19.59
C GLU A 228 0.92 -7.56 20.66
N VAL A 229 2.19 -7.80 20.25
CA VAL A 229 3.32 -7.85 21.22
C VAL A 229 4.01 -6.51 21.40
N ALA A 230 3.73 -5.51 20.55
CA ALA A 230 4.30 -4.17 20.69
C ALA A 230 3.84 -3.53 22.01
N ASP A 231 4.76 -2.84 22.68
CA ASP A 231 4.48 -2.09 23.92
C ASP A 231 3.75 -0.78 23.55
N LEU A 232 2.42 -0.90 23.42
CA LEU A 232 1.53 0.18 23.00
C LEU A 232 0.31 0.25 23.90
N GLU A 233 -0.15 1.46 24.18
CA GLU A 233 -1.45 1.70 24.79
C GLU A 233 -2.59 1.18 23.88
N SER A 234 -3.72 0.84 24.51
CA SER A 234 -4.86 0.26 23.79
C SER A 234 -5.37 1.15 22.67
N GLU A 235 -5.41 2.46 22.87
CA GLU A 235 -5.86 3.43 21.88
C GLU A 235 -4.92 3.49 20.67
N SER A 236 -3.61 3.51 20.90
CA SER A 236 -2.59 3.48 19.85
C SER A 236 -2.68 2.20 19.02
N ARG A 237 -2.90 1.06 19.69
CA ARG A 237 -3.11 -0.21 19.02
C ARG A 237 -4.37 -0.23 18.16
N GLU A 238 -5.49 0.34 18.64
CA GLU A 238 -6.72 0.48 17.86
C GLU A 238 -6.53 1.37 16.62
N ARG A 239 -5.80 2.46 16.77
CA ARG A 239 -5.47 3.35 15.65
C ARG A 239 -4.69 2.59 14.57
N ILE A 240 -3.61 1.91 14.94
CA ILE A 240 -2.80 1.11 14.01
C ILE A 240 -3.64 0.01 13.35
N CYS A 241 -4.44 -0.72 14.14
CA CYS A 241 -5.22 -1.86 13.65
C CYS A 241 -6.35 -1.50 12.68
N GLY A 242 -6.80 -0.24 12.66
CA GLY A 242 -7.96 0.08 11.82
C GLY A 242 -8.18 1.55 11.52
N LYS A 243 -8.15 2.43 12.52
CA LYS A 243 -8.48 3.85 12.35
C LYS A 243 -7.58 4.53 11.32
N ASN A 244 -6.25 4.41 11.47
CA ASN A 244 -5.30 5.04 10.55
C ASN A 244 -5.50 4.61 9.09
N GLY A 245 -5.71 3.31 8.86
CA GLY A 245 -5.96 2.80 7.50
C GLY A 245 -7.24 3.35 6.90
N ARG A 246 -8.31 3.42 7.68
CA ARG A 246 -9.61 3.98 7.23
C ARG A 246 -9.51 5.48 7.00
N GLU A 247 -8.93 6.23 7.92
CA GLU A 247 -8.73 7.69 7.80
C GLU A 247 -7.88 8.03 6.56
N LEU A 248 -6.78 7.30 6.33
CA LEU A 248 -5.93 7.50 5.15
C LEU A 248 -6.68 7.32 3.83
N GLN A 249 -7.70 6.47 3.81
CA GLN A 249 -8.49 6.16 2.61
C GLN A 249 -9.85 6.86 2.58
N GLY A 250 -10.10 7.80 3.49
CA GLY A 250 -11.35 8.55 3.53
C GLY A 250 -12.58 7.70 3.84
N LEU A 251 -12.43 6.68 4.71
CA LEU A 251 -13.48 5.73 5.13
C LEU A 251 -13.97 5.97 6.56
N ALA A 252 -13.51 7.03 7.21
CA ALA A 252 -13.87 7.39 8.58
C ALA A 252 -15.18 8.17 8.63
#